data_3ee11c6a3363b3a75e1a244fd1f739a8
#
_entry.id   3ee11c6a3363b3a75e1a244fd1f739a8
#
_cell.length_a   1.000
_cell.length_b   1.000
_cell.length_c   1.000
_cell.angle_alpha   90.00
_cell.angle_beta   90.00
_cell.angle_gamma   90.00
#
_symmetry.space_group_name_H-M   'P 1'
#
loop_
_entity.id
_entity.type
_entity.pdbx_description
1 polymer ?
#
loop_
_entity_poly.entity_id
_entity_poly.type
_entity_poly.pdbx_seq_one_letter_code
_entity_poly.pdbx_strand_id
1 'polypeptide(L)'
;MKRYKIITLEHSFHGRTITALKATGQESMHNYFGPFPDGFAYASSIDEIEGMIDSHTVAVMIELVQGEGGVQPLDKAKVQALAKMLKKRDILLMVDEVQTGIYRTGEFLASNLYGIEPDVITLAKGLGGGVPIGVVMTSKKDIFAPGDHGSTFGGNYLSTAAANAVLDTLEAYKESGKLDKAFLYFEQALMRFYEAHTDLFTASVGFGMMRGLRAKDAQTLASIISNAREAGVMVLKAGRNTLRLLPPLTITKEEIDEGFARLEKAVAGL
;
A
#
# COMPACT_ATOMS: atom_id res chain seq x y z
N MET A 1 -18.33 9.09 27.33
CA MET A 1 -17.90 7.69 27.15
C MET A 1 -16.60 7.69 26.36
N LYS A 2 -15.59 6.87 26.71
CA LYS A 2 -14.29 6.88 26.01
C LYS A 2 -14.43 6.20 24.67
N ARG A 3 -14.08 6.88 23.55
CA ARG A 3 -14.00 6.28 22.21
C ARG A 3 -12.65 5.57 22.04
N TYR A 4 -12.63 4.38 21.53
CA TYR A 4 -11.41 3.55 21.38
C TYR A 4 -11.48 2.59 20.19
N LYS A 5 -12.66 2.38 19.57
CA LYS A 5 -12.85 1.44 18.49
C LYS A 5 -12.33 2.00 17.16
N ILE A 6 -11.50 1.23 16.48
CA ILE A 6 -10.99 1.49 15.13
C ILE A 6 -11.60 0.47 14.17
N ILE A 7 -12.20 0.94 13.09
CA ILE A 7 -12.71 0.10 12.01
C ILE A 7 -11.64 0.02 10.92
N THR A 8 -11.27 -1.19 10.50
CA THR A 8 -10.38 -1.45 9.36
C THR A 8 -11.11 -2.23 8.30
N LEU A 9 -10.48 -2.51 7.17
CA LEU A 9 -11.07 -3.32 6.11
C LEU A 9 -10.55 -4.77 6.15
N GLU A 10 -11.39 -5.73 5.78
CA GLU A 10 -10.93 -7.07 5.44
C GLU A 10 -9.88 -7.00 4.31
N HIS A 11 -8.98 -7.96 4.29
CA HIS A 11 -7.84 -8.03 3.37
C HIS A 11 -6.81 -6.90 3.52
N SER A 12 -6.95 -6.00 4.51
CA SER A 12 -5.95 -4.99 4.82
C SER A 12 -4.69 -5.60 5.46
N PHE A 13 -3.59 -4.84 5.42
CA PHE A 13 -2.36 -5.18 6.11
C PHE A 13 -1.75 -3.92 6.74
N HIS A 14 -1.71 -3.88 8.08
CA HIS A 14 -1.26 -2.70 8.83
C HIS A 14 0.01 -2.94 9.65
N GLY A 15 0.58 -4.15 9.62
CA GLY A 15 1.85 -4.43 10.27
C GLY A 15 1.92 -5.77 11.01
N ARG A 16 3.04 -5.98 11.73
CA ARG A 16 3.36 -7.24 12.42
C ARG A 16 3.54 -7.10 13.93
N THR A 17 3.51 -5.88 14.48
CA THR A 17 3.42 -5.69 15.94
C THR A 17 2.02 -6.05 16.41
N ILE A 18 1.86 -6.44 17.68
CA ILE A 18 0.62 -7.07 18.17
C ILE A 18 -0.63 -6.24 17.87
N THR A 19 -0.58 -4.93 18.07
CA THR A 19 -1.71 -4.02 17.79
C THR A 19 -1.92 -3.82 16.28
N ALA A 20 -0.85 -3.61 15.50
CA ALA A 20 -0.93 -3.47 14.05
C ALA A 20 -1.37 -4.78 13.38
N LEU A 21 -0.96 -5.93 13.94
CA LEU A 21 -1.41 -7.24 13.50
C LEU A 21 -2.92 -7.41 13.77
N LYS A 22 -3.40 -6.95 14.93
CA LYS A 22 -4.84 -6.94 15.22
C LYS A 22 -5.63 -5.99 14.31
N ALA A 23 -5.04 -4.87 13.88
CA ALA A 23 -5.66 -3.99 12.90
C ALA A 23 -5.72 -4.61 11.47
N THR A 24 -4.87 -5.59 11.18
CA THR A 24 -4.79 -6.28 9.88
C THR A 24 -6.01 -7.17 9.67
N GLY A 25 -6.80 -6.90 8.62
CA GLY A 25 -8.04 -7.62 8.31
C GLY A 25 -7.82 -8.97 7.61
N GLN A 26 -6.86 -9.76 8.06
CA GLN A 26 -6.52 -11.08 7.52
C GLN A 26 -6.43 -12.09 8.66
N GLU A 27 -7.51 -12.82 8.91
CA GLU A 27 -7.63 -13.74 10.04
C GLU A 27 -6.51 -14.78 10.10
N SER A 28 -6.07 -15.29 8.96
CA SER A 28 -4.98 -16.28 8.89
C SER A 28 -3.65 -15.76 9.45
N MET A 29 -3.44 -14.45 9.50
CA MET A 29 -2.24 -13.84 10.08
C MET A 29 -2.30 -13.71 11.61
N HIS A 30 -3.48 -13.87 12.21
CA HIS A 30 -3.67 -13.75 13.65
C HIS A 30 -3.31 -15.03 14.42
N ASN A 31 -3.22 -16.16 13.73
CA ASN A 31 -2.96 -17.46 14.35
C ASN A 31 -1.67 -17.44 15.19
N TYR A 32 -1.76 -17.95 16.43
CA TYR A 32 -0.65 -18.12 17.37
C TYR A 32 -0.08 -16.87 18.02
N PHE A 33 -0.63 -15.66 17.76
CA PHE A 33 -0.08 -14.39 18.24
C PHE A 33 -0.90 -13.71 19.35
N GLY A 34 -2.06 -14.29 19.74
CA GLY A 34 -2.89 -13.72 20.81
C GLY A 34 -2.26 -13.88 22.22
N PRO A 35 -2.80 -13.20 23.24
CA PRO A 35 -4.01 -12.39 23.18
C PRO A 35 -3.82 -11.04 22.48
N PHE A 36 -4.86 -10.58 21.78
CA PHE A 36 -4.86 -9.30 21.08
C PHE A 36 -5.58 -8.22 21.89
N PRO A 37 -5.22 -6.93 21.71
CA PRO A 37 -6.00 -5.85 22.27
C PRO A 37 -7.41 -5.81 21.66
N ASP A 38 -8.38 -5.39 22.46
CA ASP A 38 -9.73 -5.08 22.01
C ASP A 38 -9.80 -3.78 21.18
N GLY A 39 -10.96 -3.50 20.60
CA GLY A 39 -11.23 -2.23 19.94
C GLY A 39 -10.98 -2.20 18.44
N PHE A 40 -10.87 -3.33 17.77
CA PHE A 40 -10.81 -3.42 16.31
C PHE A 40 -12.04 -4.14 15.76
N ALA A 41 -12.56 -3.62 14.63
CA ALA A 41 -13.62 -4.23 13.85
C ALA A 41 -13.26 -4.18 12.36
N TYR A 42 -13.69 -5.19 11.59
CA TYR A 42 -13.35 -5.32 10.19
C TYR A 42 -14.61 -5.21 9.34
N ALA A 43 -14.61 -4.24 8.41
CA ALA A 43 -15.65 -4.10 7.41
C ALA A 43 -15.26 -4.85 6.14
N SER A 44 -16.19 -5.56 5.52
CA SER A 44 -15.98 -6.28 4.26
C SER A 44 -15.79 -5.33 3.07
N SER A 45 -16.32 -4.12 3.19
CA SER A 45 -16.24 -3.07 2.17
C SER A 45 -16.37 -1.67 2.78
N ILE A 46 -16.07 -0.63 2.00
CA ILE A 46 -16.29 0.77 2.40
C ILE A 46 -17.76 1.04 2.73
N ASP A 47 -18.68 0.43 2.00
CA ASP A 47 -20.13 0.65 2.16
C ASP A 47 -20.64 0.15 3.52
N GLU A 48 -20.00 -0.83 4.11
CA GLU A 48 -20.40 -1.39 5.40
C GLU A 48 -19.96 -0.52 6.58
N ILE A 49 -18.90 0.28 6.41
CA ILE A 49 -18.28 1.06 7.51
C ILE A 49 -19.31 1.92 8.25
N GLU A 50 -20.21 2.61 7.53
CA GLU A 50 -21.18 3.51 8.15
C GLU A 50 -22.10 2.78 9.15
N GLY A 51 -22.53 1.57 8.80
CA GLY A 51 -23.39 0.73 9.66
C GLY A 51 -22.68 0.17 10.90
N MET A 52 -21.33 0.13 10.89
CA MET A 52 -20.51 -0.36 11.99
C MET A 52 -20.13 0.72 13.01
N ILE A 53 -20.39 1.99 12.69
CA ILE A 53 -20.07 3.13 13.57
C ILE A 53 -21.01 3.16 14.77
N ASP A 54 -20.44 3.24 15.97
CA ASP A 54 -21.16 3.39 17.24
C ASP A 54 -20.51 4.48 18.13
N SER A 55 -21.01 4.60 19.35
CA SER A 55 -20.52 5.58 20.33
C SER A 55 -19.06 5.38 20.79
N HIS A 56 -18.49 4.22 20.53
CA HIS A 56 -17.10 3.90 20.87
C HIS A 56 -16.14 4.11 19.69
N THR A 57 -16.64 4.33 18.48
CA THR A 57 -15.81 4.48 17.28
C THR A 57 -15.02 5.79 17.32
N VAL A 58 -13.69 5.72 17.23
CA VAL A 58 -12.78 6.88 17.21
C VAL A 58 -12.18 7.10 15.83
N ALA A 59 -11.94 6.04 15.06
CA ALA A 59 -11.27 6.14 13.77
C ALA A 59 -11.73 5.05 12.80
N VAL A 60 -11.51 5.32 11.53
CA VAL A 60 -11.46 4.34 10.44
C VAL A 60 -10.05 4.37 9.87
N MET A 61 -9.40 3.20 9.72
CA MET A 61 -8.06 3.05 9.15
C MET A 61 -8.12 2.23 7.87
N ILE A 62 -7.59 2.76 6.78
CA ILE A 62 -7.62 2.13 5.45
C ILE A 62 -6.29 2.26 4.72
N GLU A 63 -6.01 1.31 3.82
CA GLU A 63 -5.08 1.46 2.71
C GLU A 63 -5.87 1.91 1.48
N LEU A 64 -5.43 2.90 0.72
CA LEU A 64 -6.11 3.33 -0.52
C LEU A 64 -5.92 2.33 -1.67
N VAL A 65 -4.82 1.57 -1.61
CA VAL A 65 -4.58 0.38 -2.42
C VAL A 65 -4.16 -0.73 -1.47
N GLN A 66 -4.98 -1.74 -1.28
CA GLN A 66 -4.67 -2.91 -0.45
C GLN A 66 -3.56 -3.75 -1.09
N GLY A 67 -2.32 -3.55 -0.67
CA GLY A 67 -1.16 -4.18 -1.29
C GLY A 67 -1.16 -5.69 -1.16
N GLU A 68 -1.25 -6.20 0.08
CA GLU A 68 -1.30 -7.64 0.36
C GLU A 68 -2.65 -8.25 -0.04
N GLY A 69 -3.73 -7.48 -0.01
CA GLY A 69 -5.08 -7.86 -0.44
C GLY A 69 -5.24 -8.06 -1.95
N GLY A 70 -4.16 -7.93 -2.73
CA GLY A 70 -4.16 -8.17 -4.18
C GLY A 70 -3.96 -6.93 -5.03
N VAL A 71 -3.22 -5.95 -4.55
CA VAL A 71 -3.01 -4.64 -5.21
C VAL A 71 -4.36 -4.04 -5.61
N GLN A 72 -5.29 -4.05 -4.66
CA GLN A 72 -6.68 -3.66 -4.90
C GLN A 72 -6.92 -2.19 -4.56
N PRO A 73 -7.08 -1.29 -5.55
CA PRO A 73 -7.51 0.08 -5.31
C PRO A 73 -8.92 0.09 -4.72
N LEU A 74 -9.16 0.96 -3.75
CA LEU A 74 -10.51 1.27 -3.28
C LEU A 74 -11.20 2.21 -4.28
N ASP A 75 -12.52 2.16 -4.32
CA ASP A 75 -13.30 3.10 -5.15
C ASP A 75 -13.13 4.54 -4.65
N LYS A 76 -12.65 5.42 -5.53
CA LYS A 76 -12.33 6.81 -5.21
C LYS A 76 -13.55 7.60 -4.71
N ALA A 77 -14.69 7.43 -5.36
CA ALA A 77 -15.90 8.17 -4.98
C ALA A 77 -16.42 7.72 -3.61
N LYS A 78 -16.36 6.42 -3.32
CA LYS A 78 -16.72 5.86 -2.01
C LYS A 78 -15.77 6.33 -0.91
N VAL A 79 -14.46 6.37 -1.17
CA VAL A 79 -13.47 6.90 -0.21
C VAL A 79 -13.72 8.38 0.07
N GLN A 80 -14.02 9.18 -0.95
CA GLN A 80 -14.36 10.61 -0.77
C GLN A 80 -15.64 10.81 0.03
N ALA A 81 -16.66 9.98 -0.21
CA ALA A 81 -17.91 10.01 0.55
C ALA A 81 -17.67 9.62 2.01
N LEU A 82 -16.89 8.55 2.24
CA LEU A 82 -16.48 8.12 3.57
C LEU A 82 -15.74 9.24 4.33
N ALA A 83 -14.74 9.86 3.72
CA ALA A 83 -13.98 10.95 4.34
C ALA A 83 -14.89 12.12 4.79
N LYS A 84 -15.84 12.51 3.91
CA LYS A 84 -16.83 13.55 4.24
C LYS A 84 -17.75 13.15 5.40
N MET A 85 -18.20 11.91 5.41
CA MET A 85 -19.08 11.39 6.46
C MET A 85 -18.35 11.31 7.80
N LEU A 86 -17.12 10.79 7.84
CA LEU A 86 -16.31 10.70 9.06
C LEU A 86 -16.03 12.08 9.67
N LYS A 87 -15.67 13.06 8.84
CA LYS A 87 -15.45 14.45 9.27
C LYS A 87 -16.70 15.06 9.92
N LYS A 88 -17.90 14.80 9.37
CA LYS A 88 -19.17 15.26 9.95
C LYS A 88 -19.48 14.61 11.30
N ARG A 89 -19.01 13.39 11.54
CA ARG A 89 -19.26 12.63 12.78
C ARG A 89 -18.12 12.77 13.80
N ASP A 90 -17.12 13.60 13.54
CA ASP A 90 -15.92 13.74 14.39
C ASP A 90 -15.24 12.38 14.64
N ILE A 91 -15.06 11.61 13.55
CA ILE A 91 -14.34 10.32 13.52
C ILE A 91 -13.11 10.51 12.65
N LEU A 92 -11.95 10.05 13.13
CA LEU A 92 -10.68 10.21 12.42
C LEU A 92 -10.61 9.31 11.19
N LEU A 93 -10.16 9.86 10.07
CA LEU A 93 -9.71 9.08 8.92
C LEU A 93 -8.19 8.88 9.02
N MET A 94 -7.77 7.63 9.18
CA MET A 94 -6.37 7.23 9.19
C MET A 94 -6.07 6.52 7.86
N VAL A 95 -5.07 6.99 7.12
CA VAL A 95 -4.64 6.36 5.87
C VAL A 95 -3.24 5.78 6.02
N ASP A 96 -3.14 4.48 5.77
CA ASP A 96 -1.87 3.76 5.75
C ASP A 96 -1.23 3.91 4.37
N GLU A 97 -0.25 4.80 4.28
CA GLU A 97 0.52 5.10 3.08
C GLU A 97 1.89 4.39 3.07
N VAL A 98 2.08 3.40 3.93
CA VAL A 98 3.34 2.65 4.05
C VAL A 98 3.74 1.98 2.74
N GLN A 99 2.76 1.53 1.92
CA GLN A 99 3.02 1.01 0.58
C GLN A 99 2.73 2.00 -0.54
N THR A 100 1.77 2.89 -0.37
CA THR A 100 1.23 3.74 -1.43
C THR A 100 1.91 5.09 -1.55
N GLY A 101 2.49 5.58 -0.46
CA GLY A 101 3.15 6.88 -0.38
C GLY A 101 4.51 6.95 -1.08
N ILE A 102 5.14 8.11 -0.96
CA ILE A 102 6.47 8.40 -1.49
C ILE A 102 6.53 8.14 -3.01
N TYR A 103 5.59 8.72 -3.73
CA TYR A 103 5.40 8.63 -5.19
C TYR A 103 5.09 7.22 -5.75
N ARG A 104 4.97 6.18 -4.93
CA ARG A 104 4.73 4.81 -5.40
C ARG A 104 3.53 4.67 -6.33
N THR A 105 2.47 5.43 -6.08
CA THR A 105 1.22 5.43 -6.88
C THR A 105 1.15 6.55 -7.92
N GLY A 106 2.22 7.32 -8.11
CA GLY A 106 2.31 8.44 -9.07
C GLY A 106 2.26 9.83 -8.41
N GLU A 107 1.69 9.94 -7.22
CA GLU A 107 1.66 11.14 -6.39
C GLU A 107 2.47 10.93 -5.10
N PHE A 108 2.90 12.01 -4.46
CA PHE A 108 3.65 11.92 -3.19
C PHE A 108 2.92 11.07 -2.17
N LEU A 109 1.61 11.26 -2.04
CA LEU A 109 0.69 10.44 -1.27
C LEU A 109 -0.46 9.97 -2.16
N ALA A 110 -0.91 8.74 -2.00
CA ALA A 110 -2.12 8.26 -2.68
C ALA A 110 -3.35 9.06 -2.24
N SER A 111 -3.35 9.62 -1.04
CA SER A 111 -4.39 10.55 -0.56
C SER A 111 -4.57 11.75 -1.50
N ASN A 112 -3.48 12.27 -2.10
CA ASN A 112 -3.55 13.34 -3.12
C ASN A 112 -4.26 12.84 -4.39
N LEU A 113 -3.91 11.65 -4.84
CA LEU A 113 -4.56 11.01 -5.99
C LEU A 113 -6.07 10.82 -5.76
N TYR A 114 -6.46 10.49 -4.53
CA TYR A 114 -7.87 10.34 -4.14
C TYR A 114 -8.58 11.66 -3.86
N GLY A 115 -7.85 12.77 -3.69
CA GLY A 115 -8.41 14.08 -3.36
C GLY A 115 -9.07 14.11 -1.98
N ILE A 116 -8.41 13.52 -0.99
CA ILE A 116 -8.84 13.48 0.41
C ILE A 116 -7.76 14.03 1.34
N GLU A 117 -8.17 14.51 2.51
CA GLU A 117 -7.30 14.99 3.58
C GLU A 117 -7.48 14.10 4.81
N PRO A 118 -6.63 13.09 5.03
CA PRO A 118 -6.66 12.25 6.21
C PRO A 118 -6.29 13.04 7.48
N ASP A 119 -6.84 12.63 8.64
CA ASP A 119 -6.41 13.15 9.94
C ASP A 119 -5.06 12.58 10.37
N VAL A 120 -4.76 11.33 9.96
CA VAL A 120 -3.51 10.63 10.27
C VAL A 120 -3.02 9.88 9.04
N ILE A 121 -1.72 9.97 8.78
CA ILE A 121 -1.03 9.24 7.70
C ILE A 121 0.16 8.50 8.29
N THR A 122 0.36 7.24 7.87
CA THR A 122 1.56 6.48 8.22
C THR A 122 2.44 6.28 6.99
N LEU A 123 3.76 6.45 7.15
CA LEU A 123 4.77 6.25 6.12
C LEU A 123 5.90 5.35 6.63
N ALA A 124 6.51 4.55 5.76
CA ALA A 124 7.67 3.72 6.04
C ALA A 124 8.30 3.22 4.72
N LYS A 125 8.87 2.01 4.74
CA LYS A 125 9.39 1.28 3.56
C LYS A 125 10.27 2.15 2.65
N GLY A 126 9.76 2.55 1.48
CA GLY A 126 10.45 3.34 0.48
C GLY A 126 11.04 4.65 1.00
N LEU A 127 10.43 5.24 2.03
CA LEU A 127 10.92 6.47 2.68
C LEU A 127 12.37 6.34 3.19
N GLY A 128 12.75 5.17 3.69
CA GLY A 128 14.11 4.97 4.25
C GLY A 128 15.18 4.57 3.24
N GLY A 129 14.81 4.29 1.97
CA GLY A 129 15.78 3.82 0.97
C GLY A 129 16.54 2.54 1.35
N GLY A 130 15.97 1.70 2.21
CA GLY A 130 16.56 0.49 2.77
C GLY A 130 16.95 0.63 4.25
N VAL A 131 16.97 1.83 4.81
CA VAL A 131 17.18 2.07 6.24
C VAL A 131 15.84 2.01 6.98
N PRO A 132 15.72 1.32 8.13
CA PRO A 132 14.46 1.25 8.87
C PRO A 132 14.00 2.62 9.38
N ILE A 133 12.77 3.00 9.00
CA ILE A 133 12.11 4.21 9.47
C ILE A 133 10.59 4.02 9.45
N GLY A 134 9.89 4.65 10.38
CA GLY A 134 8.45 4.80 10.38
C GLY A 134 8.08 6.22 10.78
N VAL A 135 7.08 6.79 10.12
CA VAL A 135 6.59 8.14 10.37
C VAL A 135 5.07 8.10 10.54
N VAL A 136 4.58 8.81 11.54
CA VAL A 136 3.17 9.14 11.71
C VAL A 136 3.03 10.64 11.55
N MET A 137 2.17 11.06 10.63
CA MET A 137 1.87 12.46 10.36
C MET A 137 0.42 12.75 10.76
N THR A 138 0.19 13.89 11.40
CA THR A 138 -1.16 14.36 11.73
C THR A 138 -1.20 15.88 11.83
N SER A 139 -2.33 16.45 11.46
CA SER A 139 -2.63 17.88 11.69
C SER A 139 -3.16 18.17 13.10
N LYS A 140 -3.48 17.13 13.87
CA LYS A 140 -3.96 17.28 15.24
C LYS A 140 -2.80 17.68 16.15
N LYS A 141 -3.00 18.72 16.95
CA LYS A 141 -2.03 19.19 17.94
C LYS A 141 -2.33 18.58 19.31
N ASP A 142 -1.31 18.50 20.14
CA ASP A 142 -1.41 18.14 21.56
C ASP A 142 -2.09 16.79 21.84
N ILE A 143 -1.93 15.82 20.93
CA ILE A 143 -2.47 14.46 21.08
C ILE A 143 -1.62 13.60 22.00
N PHE A 144 -0.35 13.95 22.19
CA PHE A 144 0.58 13.29 23.11
C PHE A 144 1.19 14.29 24.08
N ALA A 145 1.23 13.95 25.35
CA ALA A 145 2.01 14.65 26.36
C ALA A 145 3.40 14.01 26.51
N PRO A 146 4.38 14.70 27.09
CA PRO A 146 5.67 14.11 27.41
C PRO A 146 5.51 12.84 28.24
N GLY A 147 6.07 11.72 27.75
CA GLY A 147 5.98 10.41 28.40
C GLY A 147 4.85 9.49 27.90
N ASP A 148 3.90 9.97 27.11
CA ASP A 148 2.81 9.14 26.57
C ASP A 148 3.31 8.14 25.51
N HIS A 149 4.34 8.50 24.78
CA HIS A 149 4.94 7.66 23.73
C HIS A 149 6.44 7.91 23.64
N GLY A 150 7.20 6.89 23.21
CA GLY A 150 8.64 7.00 23.01
C GLY A 150 9.22 5.88 22.20
N SER A 151 10.38 6.13 21.62
CA SER A 151 11.19 5.15 20.91
C SER A 151 12.67 5.48 21.07
N THR A 152 13.45 4.52 21.51
CA THR A 152 14.93 4.71 21.70
C THR A 152 15.62 5.10 20.41
N PHE A 153 15.26 4.47 19.29
CA PHE A 153 15.88 4.68 17.99
C PHE A 153 15.02 5.46 17.00
N GLY A 154 13.78 5.81 17.35
CA GLY A 154 12.91 6.60 16.49
C GLY A 154 13.48 7.98 16.22
N GLY A 155 13.50 8.41 14.95
CA GLY A 155 14.04 9.72 14.56
C GLY A 155 15.56 9.86 14.67
N ASN A 156 16.33 8.75 14.70
CA ASN A 156 17.78 8.83 14.74
C ASN A 156 18.35 9.48 13.48
N TYR A 157 19.53 10.09 13.60
CA TYR A 157 20.17 10.86 12.53
C TYR A 157 20.41 10.06 11.24
N LEU A 158 20.76 8.78 11.33
CA LEU A 158 21.02 7.96 10.15
C LEU A 158 19.72 7.73 9.35
N SER A 159 18.66 7.29 10.02
CA SER A 159 17.38 7.01 9.37
C SER A 159 16.73 8.27 8.78
N THR A 160 16.81 9.42 9.50
CA THR A 160 16.27 10.69 9.01
C THR A 160 17.09 11.28 7.87
N ALA A 161 18.43 11.15 7.91
CA ALA A 161 19.28 11.56 6.79
C ALA A 161 19.02 10.72 5.54
N ALA A 162 18.84 9.41 5.69
CA ALA A 162 18.45 8.54 4.57
C ALA A 162 17.09 8.93 3.99
N ALA A 163 16.10 9.19 4.84
CA ALA A 163 14.78 9.62 4.40
C ALA A 163 14.82 10.95 3.64
N ASN A 164 15.56 11.94 4.13
CA ASN A 164 15.75 13.22 3.44
C ASN A 164 16.41 13.02 2.07
N ALA A 165 17.46 12.21 1.96
CA ALA A 165 18.11 11.93 0.68
C ALA A 165 17.17 11.24 -0.33
N VAL A 166 16.28 10.35 0.14
CA VAL A 166 15.22 9.74 -0.69
C VAL A 166 14.25 10.80 -1.18
N LEU A 167 13.76 11.67 -0.28
CA LEU A 167 12.81 12.73 -0.62
C LEU A 167 13.41 13.70 -1.64
N ASP A 168 14.59 14.25 -1.37
CA ASP A 168 15.31 15.16 -2.27
C ASP A 168 15.49 14.55 -3.67
N THR A 169 15.86 13.26 -3.72
CA THR A 169 16.06 12.53 -4.99
C THR A 169 14.76 12.40 -5.78
N LEU A 170 13.68 11.99 -5.12
CA LEU A 170 12.40 11.75 -5.78
C LEU A 170 11.71 13.06 -6.17
N GLU A 171 11.85 14.12 -5.36
CA GLU A 171 11.38 15.46 -5.72
C GLU A 171 12.11 15.98 -6.97
N ALA A 172 13.43 15.89 -7.03
CA ALA A 172 14.20 16.26 -8.22
C ALA A 172 13.80 15.43 -9.46
N TYR A 173 13.50 14.14 -9.29
CA TYR A 173 13.01 13.30 -10.39
C TYR A 173 11.60 13.71 -10.83
N LYS A 174 10.72 14.10 -9.89
CA LYS A 174 9.38 14.61 -10.21
C LYS A 174 9.46 15.95 -10.95
N GLU A 175 10.23 16.90 -10.43
CA GLU A 175 10.41 18.24 -11.03
C GLU A 175 11.01 18.18 -12.44
N SER A 176 11.99 17.30 -12.67
CA SER A 176 12.58 17.08 -14.01
C SER A 176 11.69 16.28 -14.96
N GLY A 177 10.55 15.76 -14.49
CA GLY A 177 9.67 14.87 -15.25
C GLY A 177 10.24 13.48 -15.51
N LYS A 178 11.37 13.13 -14.89
CA LYS A 178 12.00 11.80 -15.03
C LYS A 178 11.11 10.72 -14.45
N LEU A 179 10.49 10.98 -13.30
CA LEU A 179 9.62 10.05 -12.63
C LEU A 179 8.35 9.77 -13.46
N ASP A 180 7.72 10.81 -14.00
CA ASP A 180 6.50 10.68 -14.81
C ASP A 180 6.78 9.91 -16.12
N LYS A 181 7.95 10.13 -16.74
CA LYS A 181 8.37 9.36 -17.91
C LYS A 181 8.57 7.89 -17.60
N ALA A 182 9.18 7.58 -16.46
CA ALA A 182 9.36 6.20 -16.01
C ALA A 182 8.03 5.51 -15.74
N PHE A 183 7.08 6.18 -15.07
CA PHE A 183 5.72 5.67 -14.86
C PHE A 183 5.00 5.38 -16.18
N LEU A 184 5.01 6.33 -17.11
CA LEU A 184 4.36 6.16 -18.40
C LEU A 184 4.96 4.98 -19.18
N TYR A 185 6.28 4.87 -19.18
CA TYR A 185 6.98 3.80 -19.89
C TYR A 185 6.67 2.42 -19.27
N PHE A 186 6.71 2.33 -17.95
CA PHE A 186 6.36 1.11 -17.22
C PHE A 186 4.91 0.69 -17.47
N GLU A 187 3.97 1.64 -17.43
CA GLU A 187 2.56 1.41 -17.75
C GLU A 187 2.38 0.84 -19.16
N GLN A 188 3.02 1.46 -20.15
CA GLN A 188 2.94 0.99 -21.54
C GLN A 188 3.52 -0.42 -21.72
N ALA A 189 4.65 -0.71 -21.06
CA ALA A 189 5.25 -2.04 -21.09
C ALA A 189 4.36 -3.08 -20.42
N LEU A 190 3.79 -2.75 -19.25
CA LEU A 190 2.86 -3.60 -18.52
C LEU A 190 1.59 -3.90 -19.33
N MET A 191 1.02 -2.88 -19.98
CA MET A 191 -0.21 -3.07 -20.76
C MET A 191 0.04 -3.94 -22.00
N ARG A 192 1.15 -3.73 -22.71
CA ARG A 192 1.55 -4.62 -23.82
C ARG A 192 1.68 -6.07 -23.36
N PHE A 193 2.36 -6.29 -22.23
CA PHE A 193 2.51 -7.64 -21.66
C PHE A 193 1.15 -8.24 -21.27
N TYR A 194 0.28 -7.48 -20.60
CA TYR A 194 -1.06 -7.91 -20.20
C TYR A 194 -1.91 -8.29 -21.42
N GLU A 195 -1.95 -7.43 -22.45
CA GLU A 195 -2.73 -7.64 -23.67
C GLU A 195 -2.26 -8.85 -24.49
N ALA A 196 -0.95 -9.15 -24.45
CA ALA A 196 -0.38 -10.35 -25.08
C ALA A 196 -0.71 -11.65 -24.35
N HIS A 197 -1.11 -11.60 -23.06
CA HIS A 197 -1.30 -12.78 -22.20
C HIS A 197 -2.66 -12.77 -21.48
N THR A 198 -3.73 -12.40 -22.18
CA THR A 198 -5.10 -12.37 -21.63
C THR A 198 -5.67 -13.77 -21.33
N ASP A 199 -5.06 -14.81 -21.81
CA ASP A 199 -5.31 -16.22 -21.47
C ASP A 199 -4.76 -16.60 -20.09
N LEU A 200 -3.74 -15.90 -19.60
CA LEU A 200 -3.13 -16.09 -18.28
C LEU A 200 -3.63 -15.10 -17.24
N PHE A 201 -3.95 -13.86 -17.66
CA PHE A 201 -4.32 -12.77 -16.76
C PHE A 201 -5.72 -12.22 -17.08
N THR A 202 -6.51 -12.01 -16.03
CA THR A 202 -7.90 -11.54 -16.13
C THR A 202 -8.06 -10.03 -15.91
N ALA A 203 -7.08 -9.38 -15.30
CA ALA A 203 -7.10 -7.93 -15.05
C ALA A 203 -5.70 -7.38 -14.75
N SER A 204 -5.48 -6.11 -15.12
CA SER A 204 -4.39 -5.26 -14.64
C SER A 204 -4.95 -4.29 -13.59
N VAL A 205 -4.31 -4.19 -12.42
CA VAL A 205 -4.79 -3.42 -11.26
C VAL A 205 -3.68 -2.57 -10.65
N GLY A 206 -4.07 -1.57 -9.82
CA GLY A 206 -3.14 -0.69 -9.12
C GLY A 206 -2.86 0.62 -9.84
N PHE A 207 -1.92 1.42 -9.30
CA PHE A 207 -1.54 2.74 -9.80
C PHE A 207 -0.03 2.92 -9.82
N GLY A 208 0.47 3.75 -10.72
CA GLY A 208 1.89 4.10 -10.82
C GLY A 208 2.78 2.87 -10.97
N MET A 209 3.73 2.70 -10.05
CA MET A 209 4.60 1.53 -9.96
C MET A 209 4.20 0.57 -8.81
N MET A 210 2.95 0.61 -8.38
CA MET A 210 2.31 -0.38 -7.53
C MET A 210 1.24 -1.10 -8.36
N ARG A 211 1.66 -2.12 -9.12
CA ARG A 211 0.82 -2.79 -10.11
C ARG A 211 0.67 -4.28 -9.83
N GLY A 212 -0.43 -4.81 -10.29
CA GLY A 212 -0.73 -6.23 -10.22
C GLY A 212 -1.38 -6.74 -11.49
N LEU A 213 -1.05 -7.99 -11.85
CA LEU A 213 -1.76 -8.75 -12.88
C LEU A 213 -2.48 -9.91 -12.20
N ARG A 214 -3.79 -9.98 -12.31
CA ARG A 214 -4.59 -11.08 -11.75
C ARG A 214 -4.46 -12.29 -12.64
N ALA A 215 -3.79 -13.33 -12.15
CA ALA A 215 -3.76 -14.62 -12.83
C ALA A 215 -5.15 -15.28 -12.80
N LYS A 216 -5.45 -16.06 -13.83
CA LYS A 216 -6.71 -16.80 -13.96
C LYS A 216 -6.98 -17.75 -12.79
N ASP A 217 -5.93 -18.30 -12.18
CA ASP A 217 -6.00 -19.18 -11.02
C ASP A 217 -4.69 -19.19 -10.20
N ALA A 218 -4.72 -19.86 -9.06
CA ALA A 218 -3.59 -19.94 -8.13
C ALA A 218 -2.43 -20.78 -8.67
N GLN A 219 -2.70 -21.81 -9.49
CA GLN A 219 -1.68 -22.68 -10.07
C GLN A 219 -0.89 -21.92 -11.12
N THR A 220 -1.57 -21.21 -12.02
CA THR A 220 -0.95 -20.34 -13.03
C THR A 220 -0.05 -19.30 -12.36
N LEU A 221 -0.52 -18.63 -11.30
CA LEU A 221 0.28 -17.67 -10.55
C LEU A 221 1.54 -18.30 -9.96
N ALA A 222 1.42 -19.48 -9.35
CA ALA A 222 2.55 -20.18 -8.76
C ALA A 222 3.61 -20.56 -9.82
N SER A 223 3.17 -21.06 -10.97
CA SER A 223 4.05 -21.37 -12.10
C SER A 223 4.77 -20.12 -12.63
N ILE A 224 4.05 -19.02 -12.85
CA ILE A 224 4.65 -17.75 -13.28
C ILE A 224 5.73 -17.27 -12.31
N ILE A 225 5.46 -17.29 -11.01
CA ILE A 225 6.43 -16.85 -9.99
C ILE A 225 7.67 -17.72 -9.97
N SER A 226 7.51 -19.05 -10.08
CA SER A 226 8.64 -19.98 -10.14
C SER A 226 9.50 -19.73 -11.37
N ASN A 227 8.88 -19.68 -12.55
CA ASN A 227 9.56 -19.46 -13.83
C ASN A 227 10.22 -18.07 -13.90
N ALA A 228 9.57 -17.05 -13.34
CA ALA A 228 10.13 -15.69 -13.25
C ALA A 228 11.46 -15.67 -12.46
N ARG A 229 11.51 -16.41 -11.34
CA ARG A 229 12.73 -16.56 -10.55
C ARG A 229 13.84 -17.25 -11.36
N GLU A 230 13.52 -18.30 -12.10
CA GLU A 230 14.47 -19.00 -12.99
C GLU A 230 14.93 -18.11 -14.14
N ALA A 231 14.03 -17.27 -14.68
CA ALA A 231 14.37 -16.28 -15.69
C ALA A 231 15.15 -15.07 -15.13
N GLY A 232 15.38 -15.00 -13.81
CA GLY A 232 16.16 -13.96 -13.16
C GLY A 232 15.38 -12.65 -12.91
N VAL A 233 14.03 -12.71 -12.81
CA VAL A 233 13.21 -11.59 -12.40
C VAL A 233 12.43 -11.93 -11.14
N MET A 234 12.48 -11.05 -10.14
CA MET A 234 11.77 -11.24 -8.89
C MET A 234 10.41 -10.54 -8.94
N VAL A 235 9.36 -11.31 -8.78
CA VAL A 235 7.99 -10.86 -8.67
C VAL A 235 7.35 -11.42 -7.39
N LEU A 236 6.28 -10.83 -6.92
CA LEU A 236 5.66 -11.18 -5.65
C LEU A 236 4.22 -11.68 -5.83
N LYS A 237 3.81 -12.57 -4.94
CA LYS A 237 2.41 -12.96 -4.81
C LYS A 237 1.69 -11.94 -3.93
N ALA A 238 0.46 -11.60 -4.31
CA ALA A 238 -0.52 -10.92 -3.43
C ALA A 238 -1.85 -11.68 -3.44
N GLY A 239 -2.78 -11.27 -2.60
CA GLY A 239 -4.13 -11.83 -2.55
C GLY A 239 -4.82 -11.84 -3.92
N ARG A 240 -5.95 -12.54 -4.01
CA ARG A 240 -6.76 -12.62 -5.25
C ARG A 240 -5.97 -13.09 -6.46
N ASN A 241 -5.05 -14.04 -6.29
CA ASN A 241 -4.16 -14.58 -7.33
C ASN A 241 -3.40 -13.49 -8.11
N THR A 242 -2.90 -12.47 -7.45
CA THR A 242 -2.27 -11.33 -8.11
C THR A 242 -0.75 -11.49 -8.15
N LEU A 243 -0.19 -11.42 -9.36
CA LEU A 243 1.24 -11.19 -9.59
C LEU A 243 1.52 -9.72 -9.32
N ARG A 244 2.28 -9.42 -8.27
CA ARG A 244 2.55 -8.05 -7.84
C ARG A 244 3.91 -7.57 -8.36
N LEU A 245 3.90 -6.41 -9.00
CA LEU A 245 5.06 -5.73 -9.59
C LEU A 245 5.31 -4.42 -8.84
N LEU A 246 6.50 -4.30 -8.24
CA LEU A 246 6.93 -3.14 -7.43
C LEU A 246 8.37 -2.76 -7.81
N PRO A 247 8.63 -2.29 -9.04
CA PRO A 247 9.99 -1.91 -9.43
C PRO A 247 10.48 -0.72 -8.59
N PRO A 248 11.80 -0.52 -8.46
CA PRO A 248 12.33 0.71 -7.87
C PRO A 248 11.81 1.94 -8.61
N LEU A 249 11.56 3.06 -7.90
CA LEU A 249 11.14 4.32 -8.54
C LEU A 249 12.25 4.94 -9.40
N THR A 250 13.48 4.49 -9.22
CA THR A 250 14.67 4.90 -9.99
C THR A 250 14.95 4.02 -11.20
N ILE A 251 14.08 3.03 -11.49
CA ILE A 251 14.23 2.08 -12.59
C ILE A 251 14.39 2.79 -13.94
N THR A 252 15.31 2.32 -14.77
CA THR A 252 15.53 2.84 -16.11
C THR A 252 14.64 2.15 -17.14
N LYS A 253 14.58 2.73 -18.33
CA LYS A 253 13.86 2.14 -19.46
C LYS A 253 14.43 0.76 -19.82
N GLU A 254 15.74 0.64 -19.86
CA GLU A 254 16.47 -0.57 -20.21
C GLU A 254 16.19 -1.69 -19.19
N GLU A 255 16.13 -1.34 -17.90
CA GLU A 255 15.77 -2.28 -16.83
C GLU A 255 14.30 -2.71 -16.90
N ILE A 256 13.39 -1.82 -17.31
CA ILE A 256 11.98 -2.18 -17.57
C ILE A 256 11.88 -3.16 -18.74
N ASP A 257 12.57 -2.86 -19.86
CA ASP A 257 12.59 -3.72 -21.04
C ASP A 257 13.15 -5.12 -20.72
N GLU A 258 14.26 -5.18 -19.98
CA GLU A 258 14.87 -6.44 -19.53
C GLU A 258 13.94 -7.21 -18.59
N GLY A 259 13.29 -6.50 -17.64
CA GLY A 259 12.34 -7.12 -16.72
C GLY A 259 11.18 -7.78 -17.43
N PHE A 260 10.56 -7.10 -18.41
CA PHE A 260 9.48 -7.68 -19.20
C PHE A 260 9.97 -8.77 -20.16
N ALA A 261 11.16 -8.66 -20.75
CA ALA A 261 11.75 -9.72 -21.56
C ALA A 261 11.97 -11.03 -20.75
N ARG A 262 12.30 -10.91 -19.47
CA ARG A 262 12.39 -12.06 -18.55
C ARG A 262 11.02 -12.60 -18.17
N LEU A 263 10.03 -11.72 -17.97
CA LEU A 263 8.65 -12.16 -17.73
C LEU A 263 8.06 -12.89 -18.95
N GLU A 264 8.35 -12.46 -20.17
CA GLU A 264 7.97 -13.19 -21.40
C GLU A 264 8.51 -14.63 -21.40
N LYS A 265 9.77 -14.82 -20.99
CA LYS A 265 10.34 -16.17 -20.83
C LYS A 265 9.63 -16.98 -19.75
N ALA A 266 9.21 -16.32 -18.66
CA ALA A 266 8.56 -16.97 -17.54
C ALA A 266 7.14 -17.47 -17.85
N VAL A 267 6.45 -16.84 -18.80
CA VAL A 267 5.09 -17.23 -19.21
C VAL A 267 5.07 -18.09 -20.47
N ALA A 268 6.20 -18.23 -21.15
CA ALA A 268 6.29 -19.05 -22.34
C ALA A 268 5.96 -20.52 -22.05
N GLY A 269 4.92 -21.05 -22.70
CA GLY A 269 4.48 -22.44 -22.57
C GLY A 269 3.53 -22.73 -21.39
N LEU A 270 2.96 -21.70 -20.74
CA LEU A 270 1.93 -21.83 -19.71
C LEU A 270 0.51 -21.87 -20.29
#